data_3580821c8e803a00e202dd67275171ae
#
_entry.id   3580821c8e803a00e202dd67275171ae
#
_cell.length_a   1.000
_cell.length_b   1.000
_cell.length_c   1.000
_cell.angle_alpha   90.00
_cell.angle_beta   90.00
_cell.angle_gamma   90.00
#
_symmetry.space_group_name_H-M   'P 1'
#
loop_
_entity.id
_entity.type
_entity.pdbx_description
1 polymer ?
#
loop_
_entity_poly.entity_id
_entity_poly.type
_entity_poly.pdbx_seq_one_letter_code
_entity_poly.pdbx_strand_id
1 'polypeptide(L)'
;EVMRTTVKTRGKNLLRGLANLLRDLDEGKGPMPFRMSDPDAFEVGDNLANTPGDVVFQNDLMQLIQYRPTTETVHRRPLLVIPPWINKYYIFDLRKENSFIQWAVGQGHTVFVISWVNPDARLAEKTLDDYMLEGPLAALGAIEKATGEAKINAIGYGVVKN
;
A
#
# COMPACT_ATOMS: atom_id res chain seq x y z
N GLU A 1 -5.43 0.81 37.67
CA GLU A 1 -5.46 1.95 36.71
C GLU A 1 -6.86 2.44 36.44
N VAL A 2 -7.85 1.57 36.11
CA VAL A 2 -9.24 1.95 35.84
C VAL A 2 -9.85 2.75 37.00
N MET A 3 -9.78 2.26 38.24
CA MET A 3 -10.30 2.96 39.43
C MET A 3 -9.70 4.37 39.58
N ARG A 4 -8.38 4.50 39.41
CA ARG A 4 -7.68 5.78 39.50
C ARG A 4 -8.17 6.76 38.44
N THR A 5 -8.35 6.28 37.19
CA THR A 5 -8.87 7.08 36.09
C THR A 5 -10.34 7.47 36.35
N THR A 6 -11.15 6.55 36.88
CA THR A 6 -12.57 6.83 37.20
C THR A 6 -12.70 7.95 38.23
N VAL A 7 -11.90 7.91 39.30
CA VAL A 7 -11.88 9.00 40.29
C VAL A 7 -11.42 10.32 39.65
N LYS A 8 -10.30 10.29 38.89
CA LYS A 8 -9.75 11.47 38.21
C LYS A 8 -10.71 12.11 37.23
N THR A 9 -11.46 11.29 36.49
CA THR A 9 -12.41 11.76 35.44
C THR A 9 -13.84 11.91 35.95
N ARG A 10 -14.08 11.68 37.23
CA ARG A 10 -15.44 11.71 37.86
C ARG A 10 -16.40 10.78 37.11
N GLY A 11 -15.95 9.58 36.75
CA GLY A 11 -16.76 8.59 36.04
C GLY A 11 -16.90 8.76 34.53
N LYS A 12 -16.41 9.86 33.93
CA LYS A 12 -16.55 10.12 32.47
C LYS A 12 -15.92 9.04 31.61
N ASN A 13 -14.85 8.37 32.07
CA ASN A 13 -14.23 7.26 31.37
C ASN A 13 -15.19 6.06 31.22
N LEU A 14 -16.03 5.79 32.24
CA LEU A 14 -17.01 4.69 32.18
C LEU A 14 -18.13 5.00 31.18
N LEU A 15 -18.65 6.22 31.18
CA LEU A 15 -19.63 6.67 30.19
C LEU A 15 -19.09 6.58 28.77
N ARG A 16 -17.83 6.99 28.55
CA ARG A 16 -17.19 6.87 27.25
C ARG A 16 -17.01 5.40 26.84
N GLY A 17 -16.61 4.56 27.79
CA GLY A 17 -16.49 3.11 27.55
C GLY A 17 -17.82 2.48 27.15
N LEU A 18 -18.90 2.84 27.85
CA LEU A 18 -20.25 2.37 27.50
C LEU A 18 -20.68 2.87 26.11
N ALA A 19 -20.46 4.15 25.81
CA ALA A 19 -20.80 4.70 24.50
C ALA A 19 -20.03 4.02 23.36
N ASN A 20 -18.74 3.71 23.57
CA ASN A 20 -17.95 2.95 22.61
C ASN A 20 -18.51 1.53 22.42
N LEU A 21 -18.82 0.84 23.52
CA LEU A 21 -19.39 -0.51 23.45
C LEU A 21 -20.73 -0.53 22.69
N LEU A 22 -21.63 0.43 22.99
CA LEU A 22 -22.92 0.52 22.30
C LEU A 22 -22.74 0.78 20.80
N ARG A 23 -21.81 1.66 20.42
CA ARG A 23 -21.48 1.89 19.02
C ARG A 23 -20.91 0.64 18.34
N ASP A 24 -19.98 -0.06 18.99
CA ASP A 24 -19.40 -1.28 18.46
C ASP A 24 -20.45 -2.40 18.26
N LEU A 25 -21.46 -2.46 19.13
CA LEU A 25 -22.58 -3.41 19.01
C LEU A 25 -23.56 -3.02 17.88
N ASP A 26 -23.80 -1.73 17.66
CA ASP A 26 -24.73 -1.22 16.65
C ASP A 26 -24.15 -1.34 15.22
N GLU A 27 -22.86 -1.00 15.05
CA GLU A 27 -22.20 -0.96 13.76
C GLU A 27 -21.52 -2.31 13.38
N GLY A 28 -21.38 -3.23 14.31
CA GLY A 28 -20.60 -4.44 14.12
C GLY A 28 -21.37 -5.60 13.52
N LYS A 29 -20.69 -6.37 12.70
CA LYS A 29 -21.17 -7.63 12.12
C LYS A 29 -20.56 -8.80 12.89
N GLY A 30 -21.31 -9.40 13.82
CA GLY A 30 -20.86 -10.59 14.53
C GLY A 30 -21.06 -10.54 16.06
N PRO A 31 -20.74 -11.63 16.79
CA PRO A 31 -21.07 -11.77 18.22
C PRO A 31 -20.27 -10.85 19.17
N MET A 32 -19.12 -10.31 18.72
CA MET A 32 -18.35 -9.29 19.48
C MET A 32 -17.51 -8.43 18.52
N PRO A 33 -18.11 -7.46 17.84
CA PRO A 33 -17.43 -6.60 16.87
C PRO A 33 -16.74 -5.43 17.59
N PHE A 34 -15.53 -5.65 18.07
CA PHE A 34 -14.73 -4.53 18.57
C PHE A 34 -14.06 -3.80 17.41
N ARG A 35 -14.31 -2.51 17.29
CA ARG A 35 -13.56 -1.64 16.38
C ARG A 35 -12.15 -1.41 16.92
N MET A 36 -11.15 -1.94 16.23
CA MET A 36 -9.74 -1.74 16.56
C MET A 36 -9.12 -0.54 15.84
N SER A 37 -9.79 -0.04 14.80
CA SER A 37 -9.35 1.09 13.98
C SER A 37 -10.54 1.91 13.51
N ASP A 38 -10.29 3.17 13.20
CA ASP A 38 -11.26 4.04 12.53
C ASP A 38 -11.19 3.77 11.01
N PRO A 39 -12.26 3.24 10.38
CA PRO A 39 -12.27 2.95 8.95
C PRO A 39 -12.23 4.21 8.09
N ASP A 40 -12.65 5.35 8.64
CA ASP A 40 -12.75 6.62 7.94
C ASP A 40 -11.50 7.51 8.14
N ALA A 41 -10.49 6.98 8.88
CA ALA A 41 -9.27 7.73 9.18
C ALA A 41 -8.36 7.92 7.96
N PHE A 42 -8.46 7.04 6.95
CA PHE A 42 -7.58 7.04 5.78
C PHE A 42 -8.37 6.87 4.49
N GLU A 43 -8.07 7.74 3.52
CA GLU A 43 -8.59 7.69 2.17
C GLU A 43 -7.42 7.65 1.18
N VAL A 44 -7.41 6.59 0.32
CA VAL A 44 -6.36 6.41 -0.70
C VAL A 44 -6.48 7.49 -1.78
N GLY A 45 -5.38 8.19 -2.02
CA GLY A 45 -5.32 9.31 -2.98
C GLY A 45 -5.56 10.69 -2.33
N ASP A 46 -6.02 10.74 -1.08
CA ASP A 46 -6.17 11.96 -0.30
C ASP A 46 -5.10 12.08 0.79
N ASN A 47 -5.25 11.33 1.87
CA ASN A 47 -4.30 11.35 2.99
C ASN A 47 -3.42 10.08 3.08
N LEU A 48 -3.60 9.15 2.15
CA LEU A 48 -2.82 7.93 1.98
C LEU A 48 -2.50 7.74 0.49
N ALA A 49 -1.26 7.35 0.14
CA ALA A 49 -0.84 7.10 -1.24
C ALA A 49 -1.07 8.29 -2.18
N ASN A 50 -0.72 9.50 -1.74
CA ASN A 50 -1.01 10.71 -2.49
C ASN A 50 0.16 11.20 -3.37
N THR A 51 1.25 10.45 -3.49
CA THR A 51 2.33 10.77 -4.43
C THR A 51 1.81 10.61 -5.86
N PRO A 52 1.89 11.67 -6.70
CA PRO A 52 1.31 11.63 -8.04
C PRO A 52 1.96 10.57 -8.94
N GLY A 53 1.13 9.77 -9.60
CA GLY A 53 1.56 8.71 -10.51
C GLY A 53 0.46 8.30 -11.48
N ASP A 54 0.84 7.54 -12.50
CA ASP A 54 -0.08 7.05 -13.53
C ASP A 54 0.12 5.55 -13.73
N VAL A 55 -0.97 4.83 -14.01
CA VAL A 55 -0.89 3.40 -14.38
C VAL A 55 -0.41 3.33 -15.83
N VAL A 56 0.78 2.78 -16.05
CA VAL A 56 1.42 2.69 -17.37
C VAL A 56 1.33 1.30 -18.01
N PHE A 57 0.98 0.28 -17.22
CA PHE A 57 0.73 -1.07 -17.70
C PHE A 57 -0.24 -1.78 -16.76
N GLN A 58 -1.04 -2.70 -17.31
CA GLN A 58 -1.99 -3.52 -16.55
C GLN A 58 -2.17 -4.88 -17.20
N ASN A 59 -2.33 -5.92 -16.38
CA ASN A 59 -2.81 -7.24 -16.76
C ASN A 59 -3.74 -7.80 -15.67
N ASP A 60 -4.06 -9.11 -15.71
CA ASP A 60 -4.98 -9.74 -14.76
C ASP A 60 -4.42 -9.82 -13.32
N LEU A 61 -3.11 -9.79 -13.14
CA LEU A 61 -2.44 -9.93 -11.85
C LEU A 61 -2.02 -8.61 -11.22
N MET A 62 -1.71 -7.58 -12.03
CA MET A 62 -1.15 -6.34 -11.49
C MET A 62 -1.39 -5.12 -12.36
N GLN A 63 -1.26 -3.96 -11.75
CA GLN A 63 -1.04 -2.66 -12.39
C GLN A 63 0.39 -2.20 -12.10
N LEU A 64 1.04 -1.59 -13.09
CA LEU A 64 2.34 -0.95 -12.93
C LEU A 64 2.12 0.57 -12.85
N ILE A 65 2.46 1.16 -11.73
CA ILE A 65 2.34 2.59 -11.47
C ILE A 65 3.69 3.24 -11.70
N GLN A 66 3.76 4.25 -12.56
CA GLN A 66 4.91 5.14 -12.71
C GLN A 66 4.64 6.44 -11.96
N TYR A 67 5.53 6.81 -11.05
CA TYR A 67 5.40 8.07 -10.32
C TYR A 67 6.01 9.23 -11.11
N ARG A 68 5.36 10.41 -11.02
CA ARG A 68 5.78 11.60 -11.74
C ARG A 68 7.05 12.15 -11.12
N PRO A 69 8.05 12.53 -11.95
CA PRO A 69 9.29 13.11 -11.46
C PRO A 69 9.04 14.47 -10.81
N THR A 70 9.79 14.77 -9.76
CA THR A 70 9.76 16.06 -9.05
C THR A 70 11.07 16.84 -9.22
N THR A 71 12.03 16.29 -9.97
CA THR A 71 13.34 16.87 -10.26
C THR A 71 13.44 17.19 -11.75
N GLU A 72 14.24 18.21 -12.13
CA GLU A 72 14.46 18.59 -13.54
C GLU A 72 15.11 17.47 -14.36
N THR A 73 15.95 16.67 -13.73
CA THR A 73 16.63 15.53 -14.34
C THR A 73 16.44 14.29 -13.48
N VAL A 74 16.46 13.13 -14.10
CA VAL A 74 16.31 11.85 -13.41
C VAL A 74 17.51 10.94 -13.69
N HIS A 75 17.74 10.02 -12.77
CA HIS A 75 18.75 8.99 -12.98
C HIS A 75 18.38 8.12 -14.18
N ARG A 76 19.38 7.73 -14.96
CA ARG A 76 19.21 6.93 -16.17
C ARG A 76 18.50 5.59 -15.90
N ARG A 77 18.89 4.89 -14.82
CA ARG A 77 18.30 3.59 -14.48
C ARG A 77 17.03 3.76 -13.67
N PRO A 78 15.89 3.26 -14.15
CA PRO A 78 14.65 3.23 -13.37
C PRO A 78 14.78 2.34 -12.13
N LEU A 79 13.90 2.60 -11.16
CA LEU A 79 13.74 1.82 -9.95
C LEU A 79 12.37 1.15 -9.95
N LEU A 80 12.36 -0.19 -9.94
CA LEU A 80 11.15 -0.99 -9.77
C LEU A 80 11.02 -1.45 -8.32
N VAL A 81 9.90 -1.14 -7.69
CA VAL A 81 9.55 -1.63 -6.35
C VAL A 81 8.51 -2.74 -6.48
N ILE A 82 8.80 -3.89 -5.88
CA ILE A 82 7.99 -5.10 -5.93
C ILE A 82 7.52 -5.38 -4.49
N PRO A 83 6.33 -4.90 -4.08
CA PRO A 83 5.79 -5.22 -2.76
C PRO A 83 5.33 -6.67 -2.69
N PRO A 84 5.22 -7.28 -1.50
CA PRO A 84 4.66 -8.62 -1.35
C PRO A 84 3.17 -8.64 -1.73
N TRP A 85 2.68 -9.78 -2.16
CA TRP A 85 1.28 -9.96 -2.62
C TRP A 85 0.23 -9.66 -1.56
N ILE A 86 0.58 -9.84 -0.29
CA ILE A 86 -0.31 -9.60 0.84
C ILE A 86 -0.47 -8.11 1.17
N ASN A 87 0.50 -7.27 0.77
CA ASN A 87 0.48 -5.85 1.09
C ASN A 87 -0.08 -5.04 -0.08
N LYS A 88 -0.71 -3.92 0.26
CA LYS A 88 -1.09 -2.92 -0.72
C LYS A 88 0.14 -2.17 -1.22
N TYR A 89 0.15 -1.73 -2.49
CA TYR A 89 1.25 -0.98 -3.09
C TYR A 89 1.67 0.25 -2.25
N TYR A 90 0.69 0.87 -1.59
CA TYR A 90 0.90 2.08 -0.79
C TYR A 90 1.59 1.85 0.56
N ILE A 91 2.01 0.62 0.90
CA ILE A 91 2.87 0.40 2.08
C ILE A 91 4.16 1.24 2.03
N PHE A 92 4.61 1.59 0.82
CA PHE A 92 5.77 2.45 0.58
C PHE A 92 5.41 3.93 0.38
N ASP A 93 4.12 4.28 0.42
CA ASP A 93 3.61 5.63 0.19
C ASP A 93 2.46 5.95 1.16
N LEU A 94 2.72 5.86 2.47
CA LEU A 94 1.68 6.03 3.48
C LEU A 94 1.26 7.50 3.58
N ARG A 95 2.18 8.39 3.91
CA ARG A 95 1.98 9.84 4.00
C ARG A 95 3.32 10.54 3.78
N LYS A 96 3.27 11.85 3.56
CA LYS A 96 4.45 12.63 3.17
C LYS A 96 5.70 12.37 4.02
N GLU A 97 5.55 12.24 5.34
CA GLU A 97 6.64 12.01 6.27
C GLU A 97 7.13 10.55 6.28
N ASN A 98 6.33 9.62 5.76
CA ASN A 98 6.57 8.18 5.78
C ASN A 98 6.42 7.57 4.37
N SER A 99 6.80 8.31 3.32
CA SER A 99 6.78 7.84 1.94
C SER A 99 8.19 7.60 1.43
N PHE A 100 8.55 6.32 1.26
CA PHE A 100 9.76 5.94 0.53
C PHE A 100 9.67 6.35 -0.93
N ILE A 101 8.49 6.25 -1.54
CA ILE A 101 8.25 6.61 -2.94
C ILE A 101 8.52 8.10 -3.15
N GLN A 102 7.92 8.96 -2.34
CA GLN A 102 8.14 10.41 -2.44
C GLN A 102 9.61 10.78 -2.24
N TRP A 103 10.27 10.14 -1.27
CA TRP A 103 11.70 10.33 -1.08
C TRP A 103 12.50 9.92 -2.30
N ALA A 104 12.28 8.73 -2.87
CA ALA A 104 13.03 8.23 -4.02
C ALA A 104 12.83 9.11 -5.27
N VAL A 105 11.59 9.52 -5.53
CA VAL A 105 11.28 10.47 -6.62
C VAL A 105 12.01 11.81 -6.40
N GLY A 106 12.01 12.32 -5.15
CA GLY A 106 12.73 13.52 -4.76
C GLY A 106 14.25 13.41 -4.90
N GLN A 107 14.81 12.18 -4.89
CA GLN A 107 16.22 11.93 -5.18
C GLN A 107 16.51 11.76 -6.69
N GLY A 108 15.52 11.98 -7.56
CA GLY A 108 15.70 11.90 -9.01
C GLY A 108 15.56 10.47 -9.58
N HIS A 109 14.99 9.54 -8.85
CA HIS A 109 14.68 8.22 -9.41
C HIS A 109 13.37 8.24 -10.20
N THR A 110 13.37 7.61 -11.39
CA THR A 110 12.14 7.23 -12.08
C THR A 110 11.61 5.97 -11.39
N VAL A 111 10.56 6.10 -10.59
CA VAL A 111 10.06 5.03 -9.72
C VAL A 111 8.85 4.37 -10.34
N PHE A 112 8.89 3.04 -10.38
CA PHE A 112 7.76 2.18 -10.74
C PHE A 112 7.41 1.27 -9.56
N VAL A 113 6.12 1.05 -9.34
CA VAL A 113 5.64 0.14 -8.28
C VAL A 113 4.61 -0.82 -8.85
N ILE A 114 4.74 -2.09 -8.51
CA ILE A 114 3.71 -3.10 -8.80
C ILE A 114 2.58 -2.94 -7.77
N SER A 115 1.36 -2.77 -8.25
CA SER A 115 0.13 -2.86 -7.48
C SER A 115 -0.55 -4.18 -7.81
N TRP A 116 -0.48 -5.15 -6.89
CA TRP A 116 -1.12 -6.44 -7.08
C TRP A 116 -2.63 -6.34 -6.98
N VAL A 117 -3.32 -7.08 -7.85
CA VAL A 117 -4.76 -7.26 -7.77
C VAL A 117 -5.12 -8.02 -6.49
N ASN A 118 -6.23 -7.68 -5.85
CA ASN A 118 -6.73 -8.46 -4.73
C ASN A 118 -7.15 -9.84 -5.25
N PRO A 119 -6.59 -10.94 -4.70
CA PRO A 119 -6.89 -12.27 -5.20
C PRO A 119 -8.37 -12.62 -4.97
N ASP A 120 -8.96 -13.21 -5.99
CA ASP A 120 -10.29 -13.79 -5.96
C ASP A 120 -10.30 -15.18 -6.62
N ALA A 121 -11.47 -15.79 -6.79
CA ALA A 121 -11.60 -17.13 -7.36
C ALA A 121 -11.03 -17.27 -8.78
N ARG A 122 -10.93 -16.18 -9.56
CA ARG A 122 -10.34 -16.18 -10.92
C ARG A 122 -8.84 -16.47 -10.90
N LEU A 123 -8.18 -16.15 -9.80
CA LEU A 123 -6.74 -16.31 -9.61
C LEU A 123 -6.37 -17.59 -8.86
N ALA A 124 -7.34 -18.46 -8.53
CA ALA A 124 -7.12 -19.65 -7.72
C ALA A 124 -6.13 -20.65 -8.33
N GLU A 125 -6.06 -20.70 -9.67
CA GLU A 125 -5.15 -21.59 -10.41
C GLU A 125 -3.79 -20.95 -10.73
N LYS A 126 -3.56 -19.68 -10.36
CA LYS A 126 -2.29 -18.98 -10.60
C LYS A 126 -1.19 -19.56 -9.71
N THR A 127 -0.10 -19.95 -10.33
CA THR A 127 1.09 -20.49 -9.69
C THR A 127 2.11 -19.40 -9.36
N LEU A 128 3.16 -19.76 -8.63
CA LEU A 128 4.30 -18.86 -8.40
C LEU A 128 4.95 -18.43 -9.72
N ASP A 129 5.05 -19.35 -10.69
CA ASP A 129 5.63 -19.06 -12.00
C ASP A 129 4.80 -18.02 -12.76
N ASP A 130 3.46 -18.10 -12.70
CA ASP A 130 2.57 -17.08 -13.28
C ASP A 130 2.81 -15.72 -12.64
N TYR A 131 2.90 -15.67 -11.30
CA TYR A 131 3.20 -14.42 -10.60
C TYR A 131 4.57 -13.84 -10.99
N MET A 132 5.58 -14.67 -11.22
CA MET A 132 6.89 -14.19 -11.68
C MET A 132 6.86 -13.69 -13.12
N LEU A 133 6.18 -14.41 -14.02
CA LEU A 133 6.12 -14.08 -15.44
C LEU A 133 5.23 -12.86 -15.70
N GLU A 134 4.02 -12.86 -15.14
CA GLU A 134 3.01 -11.83 -15.37
C GLU A 134 3.17 -10.61 -14.43
N GLY A 135 3.94 -10.73 -13.38
CA GLY A 135 4.31 -9.66 -12.45
C GLY A 135 5.65 -9.01 -12.80
N PRO A 136 6.75 -9.32 -12.07
CA PRO A 136 8.03 -8.65 -12.26
C PRO A 136 8.57 -8.68 -13.67
N LEU A 137 8.52 -9.81 -14.39
CA LEU A 137 9.06 -9.90 -15.74
C LEU A 137 8.23 -9.09 -16.75
N ALA A 138 6.90 -9.09 -16.62
CA ALA A 138 6.04 -8.21 -17.42
C ALA A 138 6.30 -6.74 -17.12
N ALA A 139 6.50 -6.38 -15.83
CA ALA A 139 6.84 -5.02 -15.43
C ALA A 139 8.18 -4.57 -16.03
N LEU A 140 9.22 -5.42 -16.02
CA LEU A 140 10.52 -5.11 -16.63
C LEU A 140 10.36 -4.79 -18.13
N GLY A 141 9.60 -5.61 -18.86
CA GLY A 141 9.34 -5.37 -20.28
C GLY A 141 8.55 -4.06 -20.54
N ALA A 142 7.60 -3.72 -19.66
CA ALA A 142 6.85 -2.48 -19.77
C ALA A 142 7.73 -1.25 -19.47
N ILE A 143 8.62 -1.33 -18.47
CA ILE A 143 9.55 -0.27 -18.11
C ILE A 143 10.57 -0.04 -19.24
N GLU A 144 11.11 -1.10 -19.81
CA GLU A 144 12.05 -1.00 -20.95
C GLU A 144 11.38 -0.29 -22.15
N LYS A 145 10.14 -0.64 -22.46
CA LYS A 145 9.37 0.05 -23.52
C LYS A 145 9.12 1.53 -23.21
N ALA A 146 8.86 1.86 -21.96
CA ALA A 146 8.54 3.24 -21.55
C ALA A 146 9.79 4.13 -21.47
N THR A 147 10.94 3.58 -21.10
CA THR A 147 12.15 4.34 -20.79
C THR A 147 13.29 4.15 -21.79
N GLY A 148 13.27 3.07 -22.58
CA GLY A 148 14.38 2.66 -23.44
C GLY A 148 15.57 2.04 -22.70
N GLU A 149 15.46 1.82 -21.37
CA GLU A 149 16.55 1.29 -20.53
C GLU A 149 16.35 -0.19 -20.23
N ALA A 150 17.26 -1.02 -20.72
CA ALA A 150 17.26 -2.47 -20.48
C ALA A 150 17.76 -2.84 -19.07
N LYS A 151 18.45 -1.93 -18.38
CA LYS A 151 18.96 -2.17 -17.01
C LYS A 151 18.12 -1.41 -16.00
N ILE A 152 17.47 -2.14 -15.13
CA ILE A 152 16.54 -1.63 -14.14
C ILE A 152 17.02 -2.04 -12.75
N ASN A 153 17.03 -1.13 -11.78
CA ASN A 153 17.23 -1.47 -10.38
C ASN A 153 15.92 -1.99 -9.80
N ALA A 154 15.95 -3.05 -9.02
CA ALA A 154 14.75 -3.60 -8.40
C ALA A 154 14.91 -3.72 -6.88
N ILE A 155 13.84 -3.42 -6.16
CA ILE A 155 13.70 -3.65 -4.72
C ILE A 155 12.55 -4.62 -4.51
N GLY A 156 12.84 -5.82 -4.04
CA GLY A 156 11.83 -6.76 -3.54
C GLY A 156 11.75 -6.66 -2.01
N TYR A 157 10.54 -6.65 -1.47
CA TYR A 157 10.30 -6.58 -0.04
C TYR A 157 9.36 -7.69 0.40
N GLY A 158 9.77 -8.44 1.44
CA GLY A 158 8.87 -9.37 2.12
C GLY A 158 8.45 -10.58 1.27
N VAL A 159 9.29 -11.05 0.35
CA VAL A 159 9.08 -12.36 -0.26
C VAL A 159 9.17 -13.39 0.86
N VAL A 160 8.01 -13.88 1.29
CA VAL A 160 7.94 -14.94 2.29
C VAL A 160 8.47 -16.21 1.65
N LYS A 161 9.68 -16.58 2.01
CA LYS A 161 10.19 -17.92 1.81
C LYS A 161 9.74 -18.73 3.04
N ASN A 162 8.71 -19.53 2.90
CA ASN A 162 8.47 -20.64 3.81
C ASN A 162 9.45 -21.75 3.56
#